data_8cc91a5b84c59f14ac1307be46a90255
#
_entry.id   8cc91a5b84c59f14ac1307be46a90255
#
_cell.length_a   1.000
_cell.length_b   1.000
_cell.length_c   1.000
_cell.angle_alpha   90.00
_cell.angle_beta   90.00
_cell.angle_gamma   90.00
#
_symmetry.space_group_name_H-M   'P 1'
#
loop_
_entity.id
_entity.type
_entity.pdbx_description
1 polymer ?
#
loop_
_entity_poly.entity_id
_entity_poly.type
_entity_poly.pdbx_seq_one_letter_code
_entity_poly.pdbx_strand_id
1 'polypeptide(L)'
;MSKTIWVGAVAYNPKVVTIWEGMRRYFHEEAHLPVEVVLFQSYEPQVIALLAQPGDSLPRIDIAWNTNLAYLQADEWSGHRCRAIAMRDSDLGWMTKIVAVAGGPISTVANLTDRTLALGSRDSGHAAILPVHFLEQQGMREGRDYRTLRFDSDVGKHGDTGTSEVEVIRAVLDGRADAGAIGSPFWNTVRSERLVPEGGLCEIWTSPPYHHCMFTARPDLDQALERQFAEALSAMSYDNPAHRVVLEAEGLKQWVSPHLDGYEELRQASRRQGFFGRSFAKSAEM
;
A
#
# COMPACT_ATOMS: atom_id res chain seq x y z
N MET A 1 -28.03 2.09 22.48
CA MET A 1 -27.30 2.91 21.47
C MET A 1 -26.20 2.02 20.90
N SER A 2 -26.12 1.88 19.58
CA SER A 2 -25.03 1.16 18.95
C SER A 2 -23.70 1.87 19.25
N LYS A 3 -22.64 1.09 19.51
CA LYS A 3 -21.31 1.63 19.77
C LYS A 3 -20.74 2.22 18.47
N THR A 4 -20.21 3.43 18.52
CA THR A 4 -19.51 4.04 17.37
C THR A 4 -18.28 3.25 17.02
N ILE A 5 -18.08 2.97 15.72
CA ILE A 5 -16.88 2.34 15.17
C ILE A 5 -15.94 3.46 14.68
N TRP A 6 -14.73 3.49 15.19
CA TRP A 6 -13.71 4.45 14.78
C TRP A 6 -12.82 3.83 13.71
N VAL A 7 -12.81 4.44 12.51
CA VAL A 7 -12.02 3.98 11.37
C VAL A 7 -10.86 4.92 11.13
N GLY A 8 -9.65 4.39 11.05
CA GLY A 8 -8.46 5.13 10.68
C GLY A 8 -8.14 5.03 9.19
N ALA A 9 -7.69 6.13 8.59
CA ALA A 9 -7.14 6.16 7.24
C ALA A 9 -5.99 7.16 7.13
N VAL A 10 -5.08 6.95 6.17
CA VAL A 10 -3.96 7.86 5.94
C VAL A 10 -4.30 8.88 4.86
N ALA A 11 -4.20 10.16 5.21
CA ALA A 11 -4.41 11.27 4.28
C ALA A 11 -3.17 11.52 3.41
N TYR A 12 -2.87 10.62 2.48
CA TYR A 12 -1.73 10.74 1.56
C TYR A 12 -1.99 11.76 0.42
N ASN A 13 -3.24 12.14 0.18
CA ASN A 13 -3.66 13.09 -0.86
C ASN A 13 -4.90 13.86 -0.38
N PRO A 14 -5.11 15.14 -0.74
CA PRO A 14 -6.29 15.91 -0.35
C PRO A 14 -7.63 15.25 -0.71
N LYS A 15 -7.72 14.51 -1.81
CA LYS A 15 -8.93 13.76 -2.19
C LYS A 15 -9.41 12.76 -1.14
N VAL A 16 -8.50 12.27 -0.29
CA VAL A 16 -8.81 11.28 0.76
C VAL A 16 -9.86 11.81 1.74
N VAL A 17 -9.84 13.10 2.05
CA VAL A 17 -10.84 13.73 2.94
C VAL A 17 -12.25 13.56 2.34
N THR A 18 -12.42 13.87 1.06
CA THR A 18 -13.71 13.76 0.36
C THR A 18 -14.19 12.30 0.26
N ILE A 19 -13.27 11.37 -0.01
CA ILE A 19 -13.57 9.94 -0.06
C ILE A 19 -14.13 9.46 1.26
N TRP A 20 -13.41 9.74 2.35
CA TRP A 20 -13.82 9.26 3.67
C TRP A 20 -15.06 9.96 4.23
N GLU A 21 -15.33 11.20 3.83
CA GLU A 21 -16.60 11.85 4.11
C GLU A 21 -17.75 11.15 3.37
N GLY A 22 -17.54 10.74 2.12
CA GLY A 22 -18.50 9.92 1.38
C GLY A 22 -18.75 8.56 2.02
N MET A 23 -17.70 7.87 2.45
CA MET A 23 -17.80 6.59 3.19
C MET A 23 -18.55 6.77 4.50
N ARG A 24 -18.22 7.79 5.30
CA ARG A 24 -18.87 8.09 6.56
C ARG A 24 -20.38 8.33 6.37
N ARG A 25 -20.74 9.12 5.34
CA ARG A 25 -22.14 9.41 5.01
C ARG A 25 -22.89 8.11 4.64
N TYR A 26 -22.32 7.28 3.80
CA TYR A 26 -22.89 5.98 3.46
C TYR A 26 -23.18 5.13 4.71
N PHE A 27 -22.19 4.99 5.60
CA PHE A 27 -22.36 4.21 6.82
C PHE A 27 -23.49 4.75 7.71
N HIS A 28 -23.60 6.08 7.87
CA HIS A 28 -24.61 6.71 8.70
C HIS A 28 -26.01 6.66 8.08
N GLU A 29 -26.15 7.07 6.83
CA GLU A 29 -27.45 7.32 6.20
C GLU A 29 -28.08 6.05 5.62
N GLU A 30 -27.27 5.17 5.05
CA GLU A 30 -27.78 3.99 4.35
C GLU A 30 -27.56 2.68 5.14
N ALA A 31 -26.36 2.46 5.65
CA ALA A 31 -26.06 1.27 6.45
C ALA A 31 -26.53 1.36 7.92
N HIS A 32 -26.95 2.54 8.37
CA HIS A 32 -27.38 2.82 9.76
C HIS A 32 -26.34 2.37 10.80
N LEU A 33 -25.07 2.45 10.45
CA LEU A 33 -23.92 2.08 11.28
C LEU A 33 -23.17 3.35 11.69
N PRO A 34 -23.05 3.67 12.99
CA PRO A 34 -22.32 4.84 13.44
C PRO A 34 -20.81 4.65 13.26
N VAL A 35 -20.28 5.15 12.16
CA VAL A 35 -18.85 5.13 11.81
C VAL A 35 -18.30 6.54 11.83
N GLU A 36 -17.22 6.77 12.58
CA GLU A 36 -16.46 8.01 12.57
C GLU A 36 -15.04 7.75 12.04
N VAL A 37 -14.47 8.75 11.38
CA VAL A 37 -13.19 8.62 10.68
C VAL A 37 -12.12 9.49 11.33
N VAL A 38 -10.94 8.90 11.54
CA VAL A 38 -9.73 9.59 12.00
C VAL A 38 -8.69 9.53 10.87
N LEU A 39 -8.23 10.69 10.42
CA LEU A 39 -7.21 10.79 9.39
C LEU A 39 -5.81 10.96 10.00
N PHE A 40 -4.89 10.12 9.58
CA PHE A 40 -3.48 10.13 9.99
C PHE A 40 -2.60 10.66 8.86
N GLN A 41 -1.44 11.19 9.20
CA GLN A 41 -0.48 11.68 8.21
C GLN A 41 0.41 10.56 7.63
N SER A 42 0.51 9.42 8.36
CA SER A 42 1.32 8.27 7.97
C SER A 42 0.80 6.99 8.60
N TYR A 43 1.24 5.83 8.12
CA TYR A 43 0.75 4.53 8.56
C TYR A 43 1.19 4.14 9.97
N GLU A 44 2.41 4.47 10.40
CA GLU A 44 2.89 4.08 11.73
C GLU A 44 2.01 4.62 12.87
N PRO A 45 1.67 5.93 12.95
CA PRO A 45 0.73 6.43 13.96
C PRO A 45 -0.65 5.78 13.87
N GLN A 46 -1.14 5.45 12.66
CA GLN A 46 -2.39 4.72 12.48
C GLN A 46 -2.32 3.32 13.07
N VAL A 47 -1.24 2.58 12.82
CA VAL A 47 -1.01 1.24 13.41
C VAL A 47 -0.92 1.32 14.93
N ILE A 48 -0.21 2.31 15.48
CA ILE A 48 -0.15 2.54 16.92
C ILE A 48 -1.55 2.82 17.48
N ALA A 49 -2.35 3.66 16.84
CA ALA A 49 -3.72 3.98 17.24
C ALA A 49 -4.65 2.74 17.18
N LEU A 50 -4.46 1.86 16.18
CA LEU A 50 -5.21 0.59 16.07
C LEU A 50 -4.90 -0.36 17.24
N LEU A 51 -3.67 -0.35 17.73
CA LEU A 51 -3.22 -1.23 18.84
C LEU A 51 -3.26 -0.53 20.21
N ALA A 52 -3.65 0.75 20.27
CA ALA A 52 -3.69 1.55 21.47
C ALA A 52 -4.61 0.93 22.54
N GLN A 53 -4.17 1.05 23.79
CA GLN A 53 -4.94 0.63 24.98
C GLN A 53 -5.69 1.83 25.56
N PRO A 54 -6.73 1.60 26.38
CA PRO A 54 -7.37 2.67 27.11
C PRO A 54 -6.36 3.46 27.96
N GLY A 55 -6.28 4.78 27.72
CA GLY A 55 -5.35 5.66 28.44
C GLY A 55 -4.10 6.06 27.65
N ASP A 56 -3.87 5.50 26.48
CA ASP A 56 -2.78 5.92 25.60
C ASP A 56 -3.03 7.34 25.03
N SER A 57 -1.95 8.04 24.65
CA SER A 57 -2.02 9.43 24.18
C SER A 57 -2.63 9.61 22.79
N LEU A 58 -2.64 8.57 21.96
CA LEU A 58 -3.25 8.60 20.63
C LEU A 58 -4.73 8.21 20.67
N PRO A 59 -5.55 8.76 19.77
CA PRO A 59 -6.93 8.31 19.61
C PRO A 59 -6.96 6.81 19.26
N ARG A 60 -7.73 6.04 20.01
CA ARG A 60 -7.92 4.63 19.75
C ARG A 60 -8.89 4.44 18.60
N ILE A 61 -8.50 3.70 17.57
CA ILE A 61 -9.36 3.30 16.46
C ILE A 61 -9.71 1.81 16.54
N ASP A 62 -10.84 1.43 15.95
CA ASP A 62 -11.35 0.05 15.96
C ASP A 62 -10.96 -0.71 14.70
N ILE A 63 -10.91 -0.01 13.57
CA ILE A 63 -10.60 -0.53 12.24
C ILE A 63 -9.64 0.44 11.56
N ALA A 64 -8.70 -0.07 10.78
CA ALA A 64 -7.79 0.76 9.97
C ALA A 64 -7.88 0.34 8.49
N TRP A 65 -7.91 1.33 7.59
CA TRP A 65 -7.63 1.12 6.18
C TRP A 65 -6.11 1.09 5.99
N ASN A 66 -5.57 -0.09 5.79
CA ASN A 66 -4.14 -0.35 5.78
C ASN A 66 -3.64 -0.80 4.41
N THR A 67 -2.42 -0.38 4.04
CA THR A 67 -1.63 -1.10 3.05
C THR A 67 -1.29 -2.50 3.57
N ASN A 68 -0.84 -3.37 2.69
CA ASN A 68 -0.32 -4.69 3.08
C ASN A 68 0.81 -4.59 4.12
N LEU A 69 1.71 -3.62 4.01
CA LEU A 69 2.79 -3.40 5.00
C LEU A 69 2.24 -2.91 6.34
N ALA A 70 1.29 -1.99 6.35
CA ALA A 70 0.67 -1.52 7.58
C ALA A 70 -0.15 -2.62 8.28
N TYR A 71 -0.86 -3.46 7.50
CA TYR A 71 -1.49 -4.66 8.04
C TYR A 71 -0.47 -5.61 8.67
N LEU A 72 0.61 -5.92 7.97
CA LEU A 72 1.65 -6.81 8.47
C LEU A 72 2.32 -6.24 9.73
N GLN A 73 2.55 -4.94 9.78
CA GLN A 73 3.09 -4.27 10.97
C GLN A 73 2.14 -4.37 12.16
N ALA A 74 0.84 -4.11 11.96
CA ALA A 74 -0.17 -4.25 12.99
C ALA A 74 -0.29 -5.71 13.47
N ASP A 75 -0.24 -6.66 12.56
CA ASP A 75 -0.31 -8.08 12.86
C ASP A 75 0.92 -8.55 13.66
N GLU A 76 2.15 -8.20 13.24
CA GLU A 76 3.38 -8.48 13.98
C GLU A 76 3.35 -7.88 15.40
N TRP A 77 3.02 -6.60 15.51
CA TRP A 77 3.03 -5.90 16.79
C TRP A 77 1.92 -6.35 17.74
N SER A 78 0.83 -6.88 17.20
CA SER A 78 -0.26 -7.47 18.00
C SER A 78 -0.02 -8.92 18.42
N GLY A 79 1.06 -9.56 17.94
CA GLY A 79 1.28 -11.01 18.10
C GLY A 79 0.29 -11.82 17.25
N HIS A 80 0.07 -11.43 16.01
CA HIS A 80 -0.80 -12.09 15.02
C HIS A 80 -2.27 -12.17 15.42
N ARG A 81 -2.79 -11.11 16.01
CA ARG A 81 -4.18 -11.06 16.50
C ARG A 81 -5.08 -10.06 15.74
N CYS A 82 -4.53 -9.27 14.83
CA CYS A 82 -5.32 -8.44 13.94
C CYS A 82 -6.11 -9.30 12.94
N ARG A 83 -7.28 -8.81 12.51
CA ARG A 83 -8.12 -9.54 11.56
C ARG A 83 -8.33 -8.69 10.31
N ALA A 84 -8.22 -9.33 9.15
CA ALA A 84 -8.56 -8.74 7.87
C ALA A 84 -10.08 -8.80 7.67
N ILE A 85 -10.72 -7.71 7.21
CA ILE A 85 -12.17 -7.58 7.09
C ILE A 85 -12.62 -7.60 5.63
N ALA A 86 -12.07 -6.71 4.81
CA ALA A 86 -12.44 -6.54 3.40
C ALA A 86 -11.31 -5.88 2.62
N MET A 87 -11.31 -6.07 1.30
CA MET A 87 -10.38 -5.49 0.35
C MET A 87 -11.13 -4.84 -0.81
N ARG A 88 -10.47 -3.95 -1.55
CA ARG A 88 -10.98 -3.53 -2.87
C ARG A 88 -10.69 -4.62 -3.89
N ASP A 89 -11.58 -4.81 -4.84
CA ASP A 89 -11.33 -5.67 -6.02
C ASP A 89 -10.10 -5.22 -6.82
N SER A 90 -9.82 -3.93 -6.83
CA SER A 90 -8.65 -3.33 -7.48
C SER A 90 -7.32 -3.57 -6.75
N ASP A 91 -7.34 -4.04 -5.50
CA ASP A 91 -6.14 -4.41 -4.74
C ASP A 91 -5.69 -5.86 -4.97
N LEU A 92 -6.45 -6.62 -5.75
CA LEU A 92 -6.12 -8.00 -6.07
C LEU A 92 -5.08 -8.08 -7.20
N GLY A 93 -4.09 -8.95 -7.04
CA GLY A 93 -3.16 -9.31 -8.09
C GLY A 93 -2.16 -8.22 -8.49
N TRP A 94 -1.80 -7.35 -7.57
CA TRP A 94 -0.70 -6.42 -7.79
C TRP A 94 0.62 -7.16 -7.99
N MET A 95 1.52 -6.57 -8.78
CA MET A 95 2.85 -7.11 -9.04
C MET A 95 3.89 -5.98 -8.95
N THR A 96 5.07 -6.31 -8.52
CA THR A 96 6.24 -5.47 -8.72
C THR A 96 6.77 -5.65 -10.13
N LYS A 97 7.15 -4.57 -10.76
CA LYS A 97 7.78 -4.53 -12.08
C LYS A 97 9.18 -3.94 -11.98
N ILE A 98 10.14 -4.51 -12.70
CA ILE A 98 11.41 -3.84 -12.99
C ILE A 98 11.38 -3.45 -14.46
N VAL A 99 11.60 -2.17 -14.72
CA VAL A 99 11.56 -1.57 -16.06
C VAL A 99 12.90 -0.96 -16.43
N ALA A 100 13.22 -0.95 -17.72
CA ALA A 100 14.43 -0.35 -18.27
C ALA A 100 14.12 0.34 -19.60
N VAL A 101 15.07 1.11 -20.14
CA VAL A 101 14.95 1.72 -21.47
C VAL A 101 14.84 0.61 -22.52
N ALA A 102 13.80 0.68 -23.33
CA ALA A 102 13.56 -0.32 -24.39
C ALA A 102 14.67 -0.28 -25.46
N GLY A 103 15.14 -1.47 -25.86
CA GLY A 103 16.28 -1.60 -26.79
C GLY A 103 17.62 -1.21 -26.19
N GLY A 104 17.66 -0.88 -24.89
CA GLY A 104 18.89 -0.61 -24.16
C GLY A 104 19.68 -1.88 -23.75
N PRO A 105 20.76 -1.73 -23.00
CA PRO A 105 21.63 -2.85 -22.62
C PRO A 105 21.03 -3.75 -21.52
N ILE A 106 19.95 -3.31 -20.85
CA ILE A 106 19.31 -4.02 -19.76
C ILE A 106 18.01 -4.65 -20.27
N SER A 107 18.02 -5.94 -20.51
CA SER A 107 16.85 -6.71 -21.00
C SER A 107 16.38 -7.81 -20.04
N THR A 108 17.19 -8.12 -19.02
CA THR A 108 16.87 -9.06 -17.93
C THR A 108 17.48 -8.59 -16.64
N VAL A 109 17.03 -9.12 -15.49
CA VAL A 109 17.61 -8.81 -14.18
C VAL A 109 19.08 -9.19 -14.06
N ALA A 110 19.55 -10.21 -14.78
CA ALA A 110 20.97 -10.59 -14.79
C ALA A 110 21.88 -9.47 -15.35
N ASN A 111 21.35 -8.61 -16.22
CA ASN A 111 22.10 -7.45 -16.74
C ASN A 111 22.27 -6.31 -15.73
N LEU A 112 21.68 -6.42 -14.53
CA LEU A 112 21.84 -5.42 -13.45
C LEU A 112 23.20 -5.52 -12.74
N THR A 113 24.04 -6.52 -13.03
CA THR A 113 25.38 -6.63 -12.47
C THR A 113 26.19 -5.36 -12.77
N ASP A 114 26.75 -4.74 -11.70
CA ASP A 114 27.47 -3.48 -11.72
C ASP A 114 26.66 -2.26 -12.18
N ARG A 115 25.33 -2.40 -12.23
CA ARG A 115 24.38 -1.35 -12.64
C ARG A 115 23.69 -0.68 -11.46
N THR A 116 22.92 0.37 -11.76
CA THR A 116 22.15 1.12 -10.77
C THR A 116 20.66 0.84 -10.97
N LEU A 117 20.01 0.31 -9.92
CA LEU A 117 18.56 0.12 -9.84
C LEU A 117 17.93 1.28 -9.06
N ALA A 118 17.03 2.02 -9.70
CA ALA A 118 16.19 3.01 -9.01
C ALA A 118 15.09 2.31 -8.21
N LEU A 119 14.93 2.69 -6.96
CA LEU A 119 13.91 2.19 -6.05
C LEU A 119 13.07 3.34 -5.49
N GLY A 120 11.79 3.10 -5.25
CA GLY A 120 10.92 4.05 -4.54
C GLY A 120 11.26 4.16 -3.05
N SER A 121 10.32 4.71 -2.29
CA SER A 121 10.48 4.90 -0.85
C SER A 121 10.81 3.58 -0.15
N ARG A 122 11.73 3.66 0.82
CA ARG A 122 12.26 2.49 1.54
C ARG A 122 11.19 1.66 2.26
N ASP A 123 10.04 2.21 2.50
CA ASP A 123 8.85 1.60 3.09
C ASP A 123 7.76 1.29 2.05
N SER A 124 8.10 1.27 0.76
CA SER A 124 7.18 0.81 -0.29
C SER A 124 7.34 -0.69 -0.52
N GLY A 125 6.23 -1.43 -0.40
CA GLY A 125 6.19 -2.87 -0.68
C GLY A 125 6.57 -3.16 -2.13
N HIS A 126 5.95 -2.45 -3.07
CA HIS A 126 6.05 -2.70 -4.51
C HIS A 126 7.29 -2.08 -5.17
N ALA A 127 7.78 -0.93 -4.68
CA ALA A 127 8.86 -0.20 -5.33
C ALA A 127 10.21 -0.31 -4.61
N ALA A 128 10.28 -0.97 -3.44
CA ALA A 128 11.51 -1.12 -2.67
C ALA A 128 11.68 -2.51 -2.03
N ILE A 129 10.74 -2.95 -1.17
CA ILE A 129 10.92 -4.15 -0.32
C ILE A 129 10.88 -5.43 -1.16
N LEU A 130 9.84 -5.64 -1.95
CA LEU A 130 9.69 -6.83 -2.79
C LEU A 130 10.72 -6.91 -3.93
N PRO A 131 11.05 -5.81 -4.66
CA PRO A 131 12.09 -5.87 -5.67
C PRO A 131 13.43 -6.38 -5.12
N VAL A 132 13.89 -5.82 -4.00
CA VAL A 132 15.17 -6.24 -3.36
C VAL A 132 15.09 -7.70 -2.94
N HIS A 133 13.98 -8.12 -2.32
CA HIS A 133 13.78 -9.49 -1.88
C HIS A 133 13.82 -10.51 -3.04
N PHE A 134 13.10 -10.25 -4.12
CA PHE A 134 13.08 -11.17 -5.26
C PHE A 134 14.39 -11.19 -6.03
N LEU A 135 15.10 -10.07 -6.12
CA LEU A 135 16.46 -10.06 -6.68
C LEU A 135 17.42 -10.90 -5.84
N GLU A 136 17.32 -10.81 -4.49
CA GLU A 136 18.13 -11.64 -3.60
C GLU A 136 17.83 -13.13 -3.75
N GLN A 137 16.57 -13.52 -3.93
CA GLN A 137 16.19 -14.90 -4.24
C GLN A 137 16.81 -15.42 -5.57
N GLN A 138 17.06 -14.50 -6.52
CA GLN A 138 17.75 -14.82 -7.79
C GLN A 138 19.29 -14.69 -7.66
N GLY A 139 19.82 -14.56 -6.44
CA GLY A 139 21.25 -14.50 -6.15
C GLY A 139 21.88 -13.12 -6.31
N MET A 140 21.09 -12.08 -6.63
CA MET A 140 21.55 -10.71 -6.81
C MET A 140 21.34 -9.89 -5.53
N ARG A 141 22.42 -9.35 -4.94
CA ARG A 141 22.39 -8.64 -3.67
C ARG A 141 22.70 -7.16 -3.84
N GLU A 142 21.87 -6.32 -3.23
CA GLU A 142 22.11 -4.88 -3.11
C GLU A 142 23.48 -4.59 -2.50
N GLY A 143 24.21 -3.66 -3.08
CA GLY A 143 25.55 -3.22 -2.63
C GLY A 143 26.68 -4.18 -3.01
N ARG A 144 26.39 -5.42 -3.45
CA ARG A 144 27.37 -6.37 -3.95
C ARG A 144 27.31 -6.52 -5.48
N ASP A 145 26.13 -6.83 -6.00
CA ASP A 145 25.94 -7.13 -7.41
C ASP A 145 25.38 -5.95 -8.20
N TYR A 146 24.62 -5.07 -7.52
CA TYR A 146 24.08 -3.83 -8.09
C TYR A 146 24.04 -2.71 -7.04
N ARG A 147 24.05 -1.47 -7.53
CA ARG A 147 23.86 -0.25 -6.69
C ARG A 147 22.40 0.16 -6.71
N THR A 148 21.96 0.89 -5.68
CA THR A 148 20.61 1.45 -5.62
C THR A 148 20.62 2.97 -5.60
N LEU A 149 19.64 3.58 -6.27
CA LEU A 149 19.28 4.97 -6.18
C LEU A 149 17.86 5.05 -5.60
N ARG A 150 17.69 5.53 -4.37
CA ARG A 150 16.40 5.54 -3.66
C ARG A 150 15.74 6.91 -3.67
N PHE A 151 14.42 6.92 -3.78
CA PHE A 151 13.57 8.11 -3.73
C PHE A 151 12.59 7.99 -2.57
N ASP A 152 12.91 8.66 -1.47
CA ASP A 152 12.19 8.56 -0.19
C ASP A 152 11.07 9.62 -0.05
N SER A 153 10.49 10.11 -1.14
CA SER A 153 9.43 11.14 -1.15
C SER A 153 8.12 10.68 -0.49
N ASP A 154 7.88 9.38 -0.44
CA ASP A 154 6.66 8.78 0.10
C ASP A 154 6.85 8.09 1.46
N VAL A 155 7.98 8.31 2.14
CA VAL A 155 8.25 7.69 3.45
C VAL A 155 7.15 8.00 4.46
N GLY A 156 6.66 6.95 5.13
CA GLY A 156 5.50 6.98 6.02
C GLY A 156 4.17 6.70 5.32
N LYS A 157 4.14 6.68 3.97
CA LYS A 157 2.94 6.47 3.15
C LYS A 157 3.02 5.23 2.27
N HIS A 158 4.05 4.41 2.45
CA HIS A 158 4.26 3.11 1.80
C HIS A 158 4.22 3.14 0.26
N GLY A 159 4.50 4.31 -0.35
CA GLY A 159 4.45 4.51 -1.80
C GLY A 159 3.07 4.91 -2.35
N ASP A 160 2.03 5.03 -1.53
CA ASP A 160 0.65 5.30 -1.97
C ASP A 160 0.43 6.64 -2.69
N THR A 161 1.37 7.59 -2.56
CA THR A 161 1.28 8.85 -3.32
C THR A 161 1.72 8.68 -4.78
N GLY A 162 2.47 7.62 -5.09
CA GLY A 162 3.09 7.40 -6.40
C GLY A 162 4.22 8.36 -6.75
N THR A 163 4.56 9.31 -5.86
CA THR A 163 5.58 10.33 -6.15
C THR A 163 6.96 9.71 -6.33
N SER A 164 7.33 8.77 -5.47
CA SER A 164 8.61 8.07 -5.56
C SER A 164 8.75 7.24 -6.83
N GLU A 165 7.64 6.66 -7.33
CA GLU A 165 7.65 5.88 -8.58
C GLU A 165 7.81 6.78 -9.81
N VAL A 166 7.23 8.00 -9.79
CA VAL A 166 7.50 9.01 -10.82
C VAL A 166 8.99 9.36 -10.87
N GLU A 167 9.64 9.53 -9.71
CA GLU A 167 11.07 9.80 -9.61
C GLU A 167 11.91 8.63 -10.12
N VAL A 168 11.49 7.38 -9.84
CA VAL A 168 12.11 6.16 -10.39
C VAL A 168 12.09 6.18 -11.93
N ILE A 169 10.92 6.39 -12.54
CA ILE A 169 10.79 6.45 -14.01
C ILE A 169 11.66 7.55 -14.61
N ARG A 170 11.64 8.75 -14.01
CA ARG A 170 12.51 9.87 -14.45
C ARG A 170 13.99 9.51 -14.35
N ALA A 171 14.41 8.85 -13.27
CA ALA A 171 15.82 8.46 -13.12
C ALA A 171 16.28 7.48 -14.21
N VAL A 172 15.40 6.56 -14.63
CA VAL A 172 15.70 5.64 -15.74
C VAL A 172 15.76 6.37 -17.07
N LEU A 173 14.81 7.24 -17.36
CA LEU A 173 14.76 8.01 -18.62
C LEU A 173 15.94 8.99 -18.74
N ASP A 174 16.36 9.60 -17.64
CA ASP A 174 17.48 10.55 -17.58
C ASP A 174 18.85 9.84 -17.56
N GLY A 175 18.91 8.50 -17.53
CA GLY A 175 20.13 7.72 -17.45
C GLY A 175 20.84 7.80 -16.10
N ARG A 176 20.18 8.27 -15.04
CA ARG A 176 20.68 8.27 -13.65
C ARG A 176 20.62 6.89 -13.01
N ALA A 177 19.76 6.03 -13.52
CA ALA A 177 19.66 4.61 -13.19
C ALA A 177 19.50 3.80 -14.47
N ASP A 178 20.00 2.57 -14.46
CA ASP A 178 19.93 1.64 -15.59
C ASP A 178 18.58 0.94 -15.70
N ALA A 179 17.91 0.75 -14.54
CA ALA A 179 16.57 0.19 -14.43
C ALA A 179 15.85 0.78 -13.19
N GLY A 180 14.55 0.53 -13.07
CA GLY A 180 13.76 1.02 -11.95
C GLY A 180 12.66 0.06 -11.53
N ALA A 181 12.35 0.01 -10.23
CA ALA A 181 11.28 -0.82 -9.67
C ALA A 181 10.03 0.02 -9.36
N ILE A 182 8.88 -0.48 -9.81
CA ILE A 182 7.57 0.17 -9.66
C ILE A 182 6.46 -0.88 -9.45
N GLY A 183 5.28 -0.45 -9.00
CA GLY A 183 4.09 -1.29 -8.93
C GLY A 183 3.35 -1.39 -10.26
N SER A 184 2.65 -2.51 -10.47
CA SER A 184 1.85 -2.73 -11.68
C SER A 184 0.75 -1.69 -11.88
N PRO A 185 0.05 -1.14 -10.86
CA PRO A 185 -0.92 -0.09 -11.08
C PRO A 185 -0.28 1.18 -11.66
N PHE A 186 0.86 1.61 -11.11
CA PHE A 186 1.56 2.77 -11.63
C PHE A 186 2.08 2.52 -13.07
N TRP A 187 2.60 1.31 -13.34
CA TRP A 187 3.00 0.93 -14.70
C TRP A 187 1.84 1.00 -15.70
N ASN A 188 0.64 0.55 -15.28
CA ASN A 188 -0.56 0.67 -16.10
C ASN A 188 -0.91 2.14 -16.38
N THR A 189 -0.81 3.02 -15.39
CA THR A 189 -0.99 4.47 -15.54
C THR A 189 0.03 5.06 -16.51
N VAL A 190 1.32 4.70 -16.38
CA VAL A 190 2.39 5.14 -17.30
C VAL A 190 2.03 4.83 -18.76
N ARG A 191 1.47 3.64 -19.00
CA ARG A 191 1.08 3.21 -20.36
C ARG A 191 -0.22 3.83 -20.85
N SER A 192 -1.26 3.85 -20.02
CA SER A 192 -2.59 4.35 -20.41
C SER A 192 -2.62 5.86 -20.62
N GLU A 193 -1.92 6.61 -19.75
CA GLU A 193 -1.82 8.07 -19.84
C GLU A 193 -0.64 8.55 -20.71
N ARG A 194 0.12 7.62 -21.30
CA ARG A 194 1.27 7.90 -22.15
C ARG A 194 2.28 8.84 -21.48
N LEU A 195 2.55 8.63 -20.19
CA LEU A 195 3.52 9.42 -19.43
C LEU A 195 4.96 9.25 -19.94
N VAL A 196 5.20 8.20 -20.70
CA VAL A 196 6.44 7.90 -21.41
C VAL A 196 6.09 7.62 -22.88
N PRO A 197 6.95 8.03 -23.86
CA PRO A 197 6.75 7.68 -25.26
C PRO A 197 6.56 6.17 -25.45
N GLU A 198 5.72 5.79 -26.41
CA GLU A 198 5.53 4.37 -26.73
C GLU A 198 6.87 3.73 -27.11
N GLY A 199 7.17 2.57 -26.50
CA GLY A 199 8.47 1.92 -26.66
C GLY A 199 9.63 2.58 -25.93
N GLY A 200 9.43 3.62 -25.12
CA GLY A 200 10.50 4.26 -24.33
C GLY A 200 11.02 3.41 -23.18
N LEU A 201 10.13 2.63 -22.56
CA LEU A 201 10.48 1.67 -21.50
C LEU A 201 9.90 0.28 -21.78
N CYS A 202 10.55 -0.74 -21.25
CA CYS A 202 10.06 -2.12 -21.28
C CYS A 202 10.17 -2.77 -19.90
N GLU A 203 9.28 -3.75 -19.65
CA GLU A 203 9.38 -4.63 -18.48
C GLU A 203 10.51 -5.62 -18.71
N ILE A 204 11.43 -5.72 -17.77
CA ILE A 204 12.52 -6.72 -17.80
C ILE A 204 12.29 -7.84 -16.79
N TRP A 205 11.39 -7.59 -15.81
CA TRP A 205 11.00 -8.58 -14.82
C TRP A 205 9.66 -8.20 -14.15
N THR A 206 8.94 -9.23 -13.72
CA THR A 206 7.66 -9.09 -13.00
C THR A 206 7.62 -10.12 -11.86
N SER A 207 7.19 -9.69 -10.67
CA SER A 207 7.01 -10.58 -9.52
C SER A 207 5.79 -11.51 -9.67
N PRO A 208 5.71 -12.59 -8.87
CA PRO A 208 4.42 -13.20 -8.57
C PRO A 208 3.41 -12.17 -8.07
N PRO A 209 2.09 -12.41 -8.30
CA PRO A 209 1.06 -11.51 -7.81
C PRO A 209 0.95 -11.55 -6.28
N TYR A 210 0.56 -10.42 -5.70
CA TYR A 210 0.20 -10.26 -4.29
C TYR A 210 -1.00 -9.33 -4.17
N HIS A 211 -1.58 -9.22 -2.99
CA HIS A 211 -2.68 -8.29 -2.73
C HIS A 211 -2.21 -7.09 -1.91
N HIS A 212 -2.94 -5.96 -1.99
CA HIS A 212 -2.42 -4.71 -1.46
C HIS A 212 -3.17 -4.23 -0.21
N CYS A 213 -4.20 -3.39 -0.33
CA CYS A 213 -4.83 -2.77 0.82
C CYS A 213 -5.98 -3.61 1.41
N MET A 214 -6.21 -3.46 2.72
CA MET A 214 -7.33 -4.08 3.40
C MET A 214 -7.79 -3.32 4.63
N PHE A 215 -9.06 -3.44 4.97
CA PHE A 215 -9.53 -3.09 6.30
C PHE A 215 -9.02 -4.11 7.33
N THR A 216 -8.47 -3.58 8.42
CA THR A 216 -7.88 -4.34 9.51
C THR A 216 -8.60 -4.05 10.80
N ALA A 217 -9.18 -5.06 11.43
CA ALA A 217 -9.75 -4.95 12.77
C ALA A 217 -8.68 -5.12 13.83
N ARG A 218 -8.76 -4.32 14.90
CA ARG A 218 -7.96 -4.49 16.11
C ARG A 218 -8.29 -5.83 16.80
N PRO A 219 -7.36 -6.39 17.63
CA PRO A 219 -7.51 -7.70 18.24
C PRO A 219 -8.78 -7.92 19.06
N ASP A 220 -9.22 -6.91 19.78
CA ASP A 220 -10.34 -6.97 20.73
C ASP A 220 -11.62 -6.24 20.23
N LEU A 221 -11.71 -5.97 18.92
CA LEU A 221 -12.98 -5.51 18.33
C LEU A 221 -14.04 -6.61 18.48
N ASP A 222 -15.23 -6.20 18.91
CA ASP A 222 -16.38 -7.08 18.97
C ASP A 222 -16.68 -7.66 17.58
N GLN A 223 -16.80 -8.99 17.50
CA GLN A 223 -17.02 -9.69 16.23
C GLN A 223 -18.37 -9.37 15.57
N ALA A 224 -19.37 -8.96 16.36
CA ALA A 224 -20.66 -8.55 15.78
C ALA A 224 -20.53 -7.20 15.07
N LEU A 225 -19.79 -6.24 15.67
CA LEU A 225 -19.48 -4.95 15.02
C LEU A 225 -18.63 -5.14 13.76
N GLU A 226 -17.63 -6.04 13.82
CA GLU A 226 -16.81 -6.38 12.66
C GLU A 226 -17.64 -6.95 11.50
N ARG A 227 -18.53 -7.89 11.80
CA ARG A 227 -19.45 -8.43 10.79
C ARG A 227 -20.38 -7.37 10.21
N GLN A 228 -20.98 -6.53 11.05
CA GLN A 228 -21.83 -5.42 10.59
C GLN A 228 -21.08 -4.46 9.66
N PHE A 229 -19.83 -4.16 9.97
CA PHE A 229 -18.98 -3.32 9.10
C PHE A 229 -18.68 -4.00 7.76
N ALA A 230 -18.32 -5.30 7.76
CA ALA A 230 -18.07 -6.08 6.55
C ALA A 230 -19.33 -6.22 5.68
N GLU A 231 -20.49 -6.47 6.29
CA GLU A 231 -21.78 -6.55 5.62
C GLU A 231 -22.18 -5.21 4.99
N ALA A 232 -21.97 -4.11 5.70
CA ALA A 232 -22.21 -2.76 5.17
C ALA A 232 -21.33 -2.46 3.94
N LEU A 233 -20.05 -2.81 3.97
CA LEU A 233 -19.17 -2.68 2.80
C LEU A 233 -19.67 -3.52 1.62
N SER A 234 -20.00 -4.80 1.87
CA SER A 234 -20.46 -5.73 0.84
C SER A 234 -21.82 -5.34 0.24
N ALA A 235 -22.64 -4.56 0.95
CA ALA A 235 -23.92 -4.06 0.47
C ALA A 235 -23.79 -2.87 -0.51
N MET A 236 -22.61 -2.24 -0.60
CA MET A 236 -22.38 -1.22 -1.61
C MET A 236 -22.43 -1.83 -3.01
N SER A 237 -23.25 -1.25 -3.88
CA SER A 237 -23.43 -1.72 -5.27
C SER A 237 -22.98 -0.67 -6.26
N TYR A 238 -22.17 -1.07 -7.24
CA TYR A 238 -21.74 -0.21 -8.33
C TYR A 238 -22.90 0.22 -9.25
N ASP A 239 -24.01 -0.52 -9.24
CA ASP A 239 -25.24 -0.18 -9.97
C ASP A 239 -26.05 0.94 -9.30
N ASN A 240 -25.83 1.19 -8.00
CA ASN A 240 -26.42 2.33 -7.30
C ASN A 240 -25.58 3.59 -7.58
N PRO A 241 -26.17 4.65 -8.20
CA PRO A 241 -25.39 5.86 -8.53
C PRO A 241 -24.76 6.58 -7.31
N ALA A 242 -25.41 6.54 -6.14
CA ALA A 242 -24.88 7.14 -4.91
C ALA A 242 -23.65 6.37 -4.40
N HIS A 243 -23.70 5.04 -4.40
CA HIS A 243 -22.57 4.20 -4.03
C HIS A 243 -21.43 4.31 -5.03
N ARG A 244 -21.75 4.35 -6.34
CA ARG A 244 -20.76 4.44 -7.42
C ARG A 244 -19.83 5.63 -7.24
N VAL A 245 -20.35 6.79 -6.86
CA VAL A 245 -19.53 8.02 -6.64
C VAL A 245 -18.43 7.75 -5.60
N VAL A 246 -18.76 7.06 -4.51
CA VAL A 246 -17.81 6.72 -3.44
C VAL A 246 -16.84 5.63 -3.88
N LEU A 247 -17.38 4.57 -4.53
CA LEU A 247 -16.58 3.45 -5.03
C LEU A 247 -15.55 3.89 -6.08
N GLU A 248 -15.95 4.72 -7.06
CA GLU A 248 -15.05 5.27 -8.08
C GLU A 248 -13.99 6.19 -7.48
N ALA A 249 -14.36 7.03 -6.50
CA ALA A 249 -13.43 7.92 -5.83
C ALA A 249 -12.34 7.13 -5.06
N GLU A 250 -12.69 5.98 -4.49
CA GLU A 250 -11.76 5.06 -3.81
C GLU A 250 -11.11 4.04 -4.77
N GLY A 251 -11.53 4.03 -6.05
CA GLY A 251 -10.89 3.24 -7.11
C GLY A 251 -11.28 1.77 -7.15
N LEU A 252 -12.51 1.42 -6.77
CA LEU A 252 -13.01 0.04 -6.81
C LEU A 252 -14.40 -0.03 -7.46
N LYS A 253 -14.83 -1.24 -7.78
CA LYS A 253 -16.22 -1.54 -8.17
C LYS A 253 -16.96 -2.30 -7.07
N GLN A 254 -16.27 -3.10 -6.30
CA GLN A 254 -16.85 -3.87 -5.19
C GLN A 254 -15.85 -4.13 -4.08
N TRP A 255 -16.34 -4.19 -2.86
CA TRP A 255 -15.60 -4.73 -1.73
C TRP A 255 -15.64 -6.25 -1.77
N VAL A 256 -14.51 -6.90 -1.54
CA VAL A 256 -14.36 -8.35 -1.57
C VAL A 256 -13.84 -8.86 -0.23
N SER A 257 -14.07 -10.16 0.04
CA SER A 257 -13.46 -10.83 1.19
C SER A 257 -11.93 -10.71 1.14
N PRO A 258 -11.25 -10.67 2.30
CA PRO A 258 -9.80 -10.55 2.31
C PRO A 258 -9.13 -11.78 1.72
N HIS A 259 -8.10 -11.53 0.92
CA HIS A 259 -7.18 -12.53 0.38
C HIS A 259 -5.77 -12.21 0.86
N LEU A 260 -5.03 -13.21 1.34
CA LEU A 260 -3.69 -13.04 1.92
C LEU A 260 -2.57 -13.59 1.03
N ASP A 261 -2.86 -13.90 -0.23
CA ASP A 261 -1.85 -14.37 -1.19
C ASP A 261 -0.75 -13.31 -1.38
N GLY A 262 0.50 -13.73 -1.27
CA GLY A 262 1.67 -12.86 -1.32
C GLY A 262 2.02 -12.12 -0.02
N TYR A 263 1.17 -12.17 1.01
CA TYR A 263 1.45 -11.50 2.29
C TYR A 263 2.58 -12.17 3.07
N GLU A 264 2.68 -13.49 3.02
CA GLU A 264 3.77 -14.20 3.69
C GLU A 264 5.12 -13.88 3.05
N GLU A 265 5.18 -13.79 1.73
CA GLU A 265 6.38 -13.37 0.99
C GLU A 265 6.79 -11.94 1.39
N LEU A 266 5.82 -11.02 1.44
CA LEU A 266 6.07 -9.64 1.87
C LEU A 266 6.50 -9.58 3.35
N ARG A 267 5.95 -10.42 4.22
CA ARG A 267 6.34 -10.54 5.63
C ARG A 267 7.80 -10.96 5.76
N GLN A 268 8.22 -12.00 5.03
CA GLN A 268 9.60 -12.47 5.00
C GLN A 268 10.55 -11.40 4.48
N ALA A 269 10.20 -10.74 3.38
CA ALA A 269 10.95 -9.63 2.80
C ALA A 269 11.12 -8.49 3.82
N SER A 270 10.04 -8.12 4.50
CA SER A 270 10.01 -7.06 5.50
C SER A 270 10.84 -7.39 6.74
N ARG A 271 10.75 -8.63 7.23
CA ARG A 271 11.59 -9.11 8.37
C ARG A 271 13.07 -9.08 8.02
N ARG A 272 13.47 -9.61 6.85
CA ARG A 272 14.86 -9.63 6.40
C ARG A 272 15.46 -8.24 6.27
N GLN A 273 14.67 -7.27 5.80
CA GLN A 273 15.09 -5.88 5.64
C GLN A 273 14.90 -5.04 6.92
N GLY A 274 14.43 -5.66 8.03
CA GLY A 274 14.27 -5.01 9.33
C GLY A 274 13.15 -3.96 9.37
N PHE A 275 12.13 -4.07 8.52
CA PHE A 275 11.04 -3.11 8.43
C PHE A 275 10.28 -2.97 9.76
N PHE A 276 9.93 -4.05 10.41
CA PHE A 276 9.09 -4.03 11.63
C PHE A 276 9.79 -3.48 12.88
N GLY A 277 11.11 -3.33 12.85
CA GLY A 277 11.91 -2.73 13.94
C GLY A 277 12.28 -1.26 13.70
N ARG A 278 11.86 -0.65 12.59
CA ARG A 278 12.17 0.75 12.24
C ARG A 278 10.96 1.63 12.52
N SER A 279 11.20 2.80 13.14
CA SER A 279 10.25 3.89 13.10
C SER A 279 10.47 4.71 11.82
N PHE A 280 9.40 4.94 11.06
CA PHE A 280 9.37 5.82 9.91
C PHE A 280 8.72 7.17 10.25
N ALA A 281 8.34 7.40 11.52
CA ALA A 281 7.91 8.70 11.97
C ALA A 281 9.08 9.69 11.76
N LYS A 282 8.85 10.73 10.95
CA LYS A 282 9.78 11.88 10.95
C LYS A 282 9.84 12.36 12.39
N SER A 283 11.04 12.38 12.98
CA SER A 283 11.27 13.11 14.23
C SER A 283 10.66 14.48 14.01
N ALA A 284 9.64 14.83 14.76
CA ALA A 284 9.16 16.21 14.78
C ALA A 284 10.38 17.04 15.20
N GLU A 285 10.93 17.79 14.27
CA GLU A 285 11.90 18.83 14.61
C GLU A 285 11.16 19.76 15.56
N MET A 286 11.61 19.73 16.82
CA MET A 286 11.19 20.67 17.86
C MET A 286 11.67 22.05 17.52
#